data_66455ac64d1ac36245f290f69804c667
#
_entry.id   66455ac64d1ac36245f290f69804c667
#
_cell.length_a   1.000
_cell.length_b   1.000
_cell.length_c   1.000
_cell.angle_alpha   90.00
_cell.angle_beta   90.00
_cell.angle_gamma   90.00
#
_symmetry.space_group_name_H-M   'P 1'
#
loop_
_entity.id
_entity.type
_entity.pdbx_description
1 polymer ?
#
loop_
_entity_poly.entity_id
_entity_poly.type
_entity_poly.pdbx_seq_one_letter_code
_entity_poly.pdbx_strand_id
1 'polypeptide(L)'
;KNGITDIMNMKFPDAGLKYVTLDGHAYMGALWWMNNAKYDSMPKDLKKVITDGFYALQQATFASPKRKSIKAYEDFVAGGGNLYVPTPDQKAAFKKAASPVYDWFKSNVKGGSEIFNALTSAVADAEKRASSDYNKDL
;
A
#
# COMPACT_ATOMS: atom_id res chain seq x y z
N LYS A 1 10.15 -4.66 4.21
CA LYS A 1 9.47 -3.78 5.16
C LYS A 1 8.80 -2.59 4.47
N ASN A 2 9.53 -1.73 3.81
CA ASN A 2 9.02 -0.53 3.14
C ASN A 2 8.90 -0.75 1.64
N GLY A 3 8.17 0.13 0.95
CA GLY A 3 8.17 0.14 -0.50
C GLY A 3 9.57 0.42 -1.08
N ILE A 4 9.81 0.01 -2.31
CA ILE A 4 11.12 0.17 -2.96
C ILE A 4 11.55 1.65 -3.01
N THR A 5 10.60 2.57 -3.14
CA THR A 5 10.88 4.02 -3.16
C THR A 5 11.51 4.49 -1.84
N ASP A 6 11.00 3.98 -0.71
CA ASP A 6 11.56 4.32 0.61
C ASP A 6 12.93 3.67 0.82
N ILE A 7 13.12 2.44 0.36
CA ILE A 7 14.39 1.73 0.40
C ILE A 7 15.48 2.54 -0.33
N MET A 8 15.15 3.07 -1.50
CA MET A 8 16.07 3.90 -2.29
C MET A 8 16.29 5.28 -1.65
N ASN A 9 15.25 5.95 -1.18
CA ASN A 9 15.36 7.27 -0.54
C ASN A 9 16.18 7.21 0.77
N MET A 10 16.07 6.13 1.52
CA MET A 10 16.86 5.88 2.75
C MET A 10 18.26 5.35 2.48
N LYS A 11 18.64 5.19 1.22
CA LYS A 11 19.98 4.71 0.79
C LYS A 11 20.36 3.36 1.40
N PHE A 12 19.41 2.45 1.60
CA PHE A 12 19.69 1.11 2.10
C PHE A 12 20.64 0.29 1.21
N PRO A 13 20.63 0.44 -0.14
CA PRO A 13 21.63 -0.21 -0.99
C PRO A 13 23.06 0.21 -0.65
N ASP A 14 23.30 1.47 -0.27
CA ASP A 14 24.62 1.97 0.15
C ASP A 14 25.08 1.32 1.46
N ALA A 15 24.13 0.96 2.33
CA ALA A 15 24.38 0.21 3.56
C ALA A 15 24.47 -1.32 3.36
N GLY A 16 24.47 -1.79 2.12
CA GLY A 16 24.68 -3.20 1.78
C GLY A 16 23.42 -4.01 1.51
N LEU A 17 22.23 -3.41 1.43
CA LEU A 17 21.00 -4.12 1.06
C LEU A 17 21.07 -4.48 -0.44
N LYS A 18 21.20 -5.79 -0.73
CA LYS A 18 21.37 -6.33 -2.08
C LYS A 18 20.18 -7.15 -2.58
N TYR A 19 19.28 -7.56 -1.69
CA TYR A 19 18.18 -8.45 -2.04
C TYR A 19 16.85 -7.89 -1.57
N VAL A 20 15.86 -7.87 -2.45
CA VAL A 20 14.47 -7.46 -2.17
C VAL A 20 13.52 -8.54 -2.68
N THR A 21 12.63 -8.99 -1.82
CA THR A 21 11.56 -9.93 -2.18
C THR A 21 10.25 -9.17 -2.36
N LEU A 22 9.61 -9.35 -3.50
CA LEU A 22 8.34 -8.71 -3.85
C LEU A 22 7.16 -9.57 -3.39
N ASP A 23 7.01 -9.73 -2.09
CA ASP A 23 6.00 -10.60 -1.46
C ASP A 23 4.58 -10.00 -1.48
N GLY A 24 4.45 -8.69 -1.62
CA GLY A 24 3.15 -8.02 -1.67
C GLY A 24 2.34 -8.13 -0.37
N HIS A 25 3.00 -8.19 0.79
CA HIS A 25 2.37 -8.43 2.09
C HIS A 25 1.50 -7.28 2.62
N ALA A 26 1.60 -6.09 2.05
CA ALA A 26 0.84 -4.94 2.51
C ALA A 26 0.49 -3.98 1.37
N TYR A 27 -0.72 -3.42 1.42
CA TYR A 27 -1.09 -2.25 0.64
C TYR A 27 -0.88 -1.00 1.51
N MET A 28 -0.08 -0.07 1.04
CA MET A 28 0.23 1.16 1.76
C MET A 28 -0.70 2.29 1.29
N GLY A 29 -1.68 2.61 2.14
CA GLY A 29 -2.53 3.78 1.96
C GLY A 29 -2.02 4.96 2.79
N ALA A 30 -2.07 6.16 2.25
CA ALA A 30 -1.85 7.39 3.02
C ALA A 30 -3.20 8.00 3.42
N LEU A 31 -3.35 8.28 4.71
CA LEU A 31 -4.51 8.94 5.27
C LEU A 31 -4.09 10.28 5.85
N TRP A 32 -4.84 11.32 5.52
CA TRP A 32 -4.62 12.66 6.03
C TRP A 32 -5.64 12.97 7.10
N TRP A 33 -5.18 13.34 8.28
CA TRP A 33 -6.01 13.58 9.44
C TRP A 33 -5.93 15.03 9.87
N MET A 34 -7.05 15.57 10.29
CA MET A 34 -7.12 16.86 10.96
C MET A 34 -7.99 16.74 12.20
N ASN A 35 -7.66 17.49 13.25
CA ASN A 35 -8.51 17.58 14.43
C ASN A 35 -9.84 18.24 14.08
N ASN A 36 -10.97 17.59 14.42
CA ASN A 36 -12.30 18.06 14.08
C ASN A 36 -12.59 19.45 14.64
N ALA A 37 -12.30 19.69 15.93
CA ALA A 37 -12.56 21.00 16.55
C ALA A 37 -11.75 22.11 15.87
N LYS A 38 -10.52 21.81 15.44
CA LYS A 38 -9.71 22.77 14.68
C LYS A 38 -10.31 23.04 13.29
N TYR A 39 -10.75 22.02 12.59
CA TYR A 39 -11.43 22.18 11.29
C TYR A 39 -12.71 22.99 11.46
N ASP A 40 -13.54 22.64 12.45
CA ASP A 40 -14.83 23.30 12.69
C ASP A 40 -14.68 24.77 13.05
N SER A 41 -13.61 25.15 13.75
CA SER A 41 -13.30 26.54 14.12
C SER A 41 -12.79 27.40 12.96
N MET A 42 -12.46 26.81 11.80
CA MET A 42 -11.93 27.58 10.67
C MET A 42 -13.01 28.36 9.93
N PRO A 43 -12.69 29.54 9.40
CA PRO A 43 -13.52 30.25 8.45
C PRO A 43 -13.85 29.39 7.22
N LYS A 44 -15.00 29.67 6.60
CA LYS A 44 -15.53 28.85 5.51
C LYS A 44 -14.60 28.83 4.28
N ASP A 45 -13.96 29.93 3.99
CA ASP A 45 -12.96 30.08 2.92
C ASP A 45 -11.73 29.20 3.15
N LEU A 46 -11.19 29.16 4.37
CA LEU A 46 -10.07 28.28 4.72
C LEU A 46 -10.46 26.80 4.67
N LYS A 47 -11.68 26.44 5.11
CA LYS A 47 -12.19 25.07 4.93
C LYS A 47 -12.18 24.65 3.47
N LYS A 48 -12.60 25.56 2.58
CA LYS A 48 -12.61 25.31 1.14
C LYS A 48 -11.20 25.11 0.60
N VAL A 49 -10.25 25.97 0.97
CA VAL A 49 -8.84 25.84 0.54
C VAL A 49 -8.26 24.49 0.95
N ILE A 50 -8.50 24.06 2.19
CA ILE A 50 -8.03 22.75 2.68
C ILE A 50 -8.65 21.59 1.88
N THR A 51 -9.97 21.63 1.67
CA THR A 51 -10.67 20.57 0.94
C THR A 51 -10.19 20.49 -0.51
N ASP A 52 -10.08 21.62 -1.19
CA ASP A 52 -9.60 21.71 -2.57
C ASP A 52 -8.14 21.25 -2.67
N GLY A 53 -7.31 21.63 -1.67
CA GLY A 53 -5.91 21.22 -1.60
C GLY A 53 -5.74 19.70 -1.42
N PHE A 54 -6.53 19.08 -0.57
CA PHE A 54 -6.53 17.61 -0.43
C PHE A 54 -7.02 16.90 -1.68
N TYR A 55 -8.03 17.44 -2.33
CA TYR A 55 -8.50 16.89 -3.61
C TYR A 55 -7.41 16.97 -4.69
N ALA A 56 -6.75 18.11 -4.83
CA ALA A 56 -5.64 18.29 -5.77
C ALA A 56 -4.47 17.33 -5.45
N LEU A 57 -4.14 17.15 -4.16
CA LEU A 57 -3.12 16.22 -3.70
C LEU A 57 -3.50 14.77 -4.05
N GLN A 58 -4.75 14.39 -3.84
CA GLN A 58 -5.26 13.07 -4.21
C GLN A 58 -5.09 12.82 -5.71
N GLN A 59 -5.48 13.76 -6.56
CA GLN A 59 -5.33 13.63 -8.00
C GLN A 59 -3.85 13.51 -8.41
N ALA A 60 -2.96 14.32 -7.84
CA ALA A 60 -1.53 14.27 -8.12
C ALA A 60 -0.88 12.93 -7.68
N THR A 61 -1.42 12.27 -6.66
CA THR A 61 -0.86 11.03 -6.14
C THR A 61 -1.35 9.76 -6.86
N PHE A 62 -2.37 9.82 -7.70
CA PHE A 62 -2.85 8.64 -8.43
C PHE A 62 -1.80 8.02 -9.36
N ALA A 63 -1.10 8.82 -10.15
CA ALA A 63 -0.13 8.33 -11.12
C ALA A 63 1.32 8.34 -10.60
N SER A 64 1.64 9.24 -9.66
CA SER A 64 3.00 9.46 -9.18
C SER A 64 3.63 8.25 -8.48
N PRO A 65 2.96 7.54 -7.55
CA PRO A 65 3.55 6.42 -6.84
C PRO A 65 3.96 5.28 -7.77
N LYS A 66 3.13 4.93 -8.75
CA LYS A 66 3.44 3.86 -9.70
C LYS A 66 4.70 4.17 -10.50
N ARG A 67 4.81 5.38 -11.05
CA ARG A 67 5.98 5.82 -11.83
C ARG A 67 7.25 5.84 -10.98
N LYS A 68 7.16 6.39 -9.76
CA LYS A 68 8.28 6.41 -8.81
C LYS A 68 8.75 5.01 -8.41
N SER A 69 7.80 4.08 -8.22
CA SER A 69 8.15 2.69 -7.89
C SER A 69 8.84 2.00 -9.05
N ILE A 70 8.36 2.14 -10.29
CA ILE A 70 9.01 1.57 -11.47
C ILE A 70 10.46 2.05 -11.57
N LYS A 71 10.67 3.38 -11.53
CA LYS A 71 12.03 3.94 -11.56
C LYS A 71 12.89 3.45 -10.41
N ALA A 72 12.35 3.35 -9.20
CA ALA A 72 13.11 2.86 -8.04
C ALA A 72 13.53 1.39 -8.20
N TYR A 73 12.72 0.53 -8.80
CA TYR A 73 13.10 -0.84 -9.14
C TYR A 73 14.21 -0.87 -10.19
N GLU A 74 14.10 -0.07 -11.24
CA GLU A 74 15.13 0.05 -12.26
C GLU A 74 16.46 0.51 -11.67
N ASP A 75 16.45 1.56 -10.86
CA ASP A 75 17.63 2.10 -10.20
C ASP A 75 18.27 1.10 -9.22
N PHE A 76 17.44 0.32 -8.49
CA PHE A 76 17.91 -0.72 -7.59
C PHE A 76 18.66 -1.84 -8.34
N VAL A 77 18.09 -2.31 -9.43
CA VAL A 77 18.71 -3.35 -10.26
C VAL A 77 19.96 -2.82 -10.95
N ALA A 78 19.93 -1.60 -11.49
CA ALA A 78 21.10 -0.94 -12.11
C ALA A 78 22.27 -0.76 -11.10
N GLY A 79 21.94 -0.55 -9.82
CA GLY A 79 22.90 -0.50 -8.71
C GLY A 79 23.39 -1.86 -8.23
N GLY A 80 23.09 -2.96 -8.93
CA GLY A 80 23.49 -4.32 -8.59
C GLY A 80 22.61 -5.02 -7.55
N GLY A 81 21.40 -4.50 -7.30
CA GLY A 81 20.40 -5.14 -6.46
C GLY A 81 19.68 -6.29 -7.16
N ASN A 82 19.26 -7.28 -6.39
CA ASN A 82 18.53 -8.44 -6.86
C ASN A 82 17.08 -8.38 -6.40
N LEU A 83 16.14 -8.45 -7.35
CA LEU A 83 14.71 -8.55 -7.09
C LEU A 83 14.27 -10.00 -7.22
N TYR A 84 13.64 -10.50 -6.18
CA TYR A 84 13.05 -11.83 -6.18
C TYR A 84 11.51 -11.71 -6.19
N VAL A 85 10.89 -12.31 -7.21
CA VAL A 85 9.43 -12.38 -7.33
C VAL A 85 8.98 -13.77 -6.87
N PRO A 86 8.31 -13.88 -5.71
CA PRO A 86 7.82 -15.16 -5.23
C PRO A 86 6.78 -15.77 -6.18
N THR A 87 6.83 -17.09 -6.33
CA THR A 87 5.79 -17.85 -7.03
C THR A 87 4.45 -17.77 -6.28
N PRO A 88 3.31 -18.08 -6.92
CA PRO A 88 2.01 -18.17 -6.24
C PRO A 88 2.04 -19.07 -5.01
N ASP A 89 2.70 -20.23 -5.08
CA ASP A 89 2.80 -21.17 -3.95
C ASP A 89 3.62 -20.60 -2.79
N GLN A 90 4.70 -19.88 -3.10
CA GLN A 90 5.51 -19.20 -2.08
C GLN A 90 4.71 -18.08 -1.41
N LYS A 91 3.94 -17.29 -2.17
CA LYS A 91 3.03 -16.27 -1.61
C LYS A 91 1.96 -16.91 -0.72
N ALA A 92 1.40 -18.05 -1.13
CA ALA A 92 0.45 -18.81 -0.32
C ALA A 92 1.08 -19.31 0.99
N ALA A 93 2.35 -19.74 0.96
CA ALA A 93 3.09 -20.13 2.16
C ALA A 93 3.28 -18.95 3.14
N PHE A 94 3.64 -17.75 2.65
CA PHE A 94 3.68 -16.54 3.47
C PHE A 94 2.33 -16.23 4.12
N LYS A 95 1.26 -16.27 3.33
CA LYS A 95 -0.11 -16.03 3.83
C LYS A 95 -0.52 -17.05 4.88
N LYS A 96 -0.19 -18.33 4.68
CA LYS A 96 -0.43 -19.39 5.66
C LYS A 96 0.34 -19.15 6.97
N ALA A 97 1.61 -18.75 6.89
CA ALA A 97 2.42 -18.43 8.06
C ALA A 97 1.90 -17.22 8.85
N ALA A 98 1.18 -16.29 8.20
CA ALA A 98 0.56 -15.14 8.85
C ALA A 98 -0.79 -15.46 9.53
N SER A 99 -1.38 -16.65 9.33
CA SER A 99 -2.72 -16.99 9.85
C SER A 99 -2.88 -16.80 11.36
N PRO A 100 -1.89 -17.07 12.24
CA PRO A 100 -2.04 -16.82 13.67
C PRO A 100 -2.30 -15.34 14.01
N VAL A 101 -1.80 -14.41 13.20
CA VAL A 101 -2.05 -12.97 13.37
C VAL A 101 -3.51 -12.64 13.08
N TYR A 102 -4.10 -13.29 12.08
CA TYR A 102 -5.52 -13.11 11.73
C TYR A 102 -6.43 -13.62 12.84
N ASP A 103 -6.11 -14.76 13.43
CA ASP A 103 -6.86 -15.33 14.54
C ASP A 103 -6.73 -14.48 15.81
N TRP A 104 -5.54 -13.97 16.07
CA TRP A 104 -5.31 -13.02 17.15
C TRP A 104 -6.14 -11.74 16.97
N PHE A 105 -6.14 -11.15 15.76
CA PHE A 105 -6.90 -9.94 15.45
C PHE A 105 -8.40 -10.14 15.67
N LYS A 106 -8.96 -11.24 15.16
CA LYS A 106 -10.38 -11.58 15.30
C LYS A 106 -10.79 -11.75 16.75
N SER A 107 -9.90 -12.29 17.59
CA SER A 107 -10.18 -12.62 18.98
C SER A 107 -9.94 -11.46 19.94
N ASN A 108 -9.01 -10.55 19.64
CA ASN A 108 -8.53 -9.54 20.58
C ASN A 108 -8.96 -8.11 20.22
N VAL A 109 -9.44 -7.87 19.00
CA VAL A 109 -9.91 -6.55 18.57
C VAL A 109 -11.44 -6.51 18.62
N LYS A 110 -12.01 -5.49 19.26
CA LYS A 110 -13.47 -5.29 19.29
C LYS A 110 -14.00 -5.17 17.86
N GLY A 111 -14.92 -6.06 17.47
CA GLY A 111 -15.43 -6.14 16.10
C GLY A 111 -14.43 -6.72 15.09
N GLY A 112 -13.32 -7.30 15.56
CA GLY A 112 -12.23 -7.78 14.72
C GLY A 112 -12.66 -8.80 13.67
N SER A 113 -13.54 -9.74 14.02
CA SER A 113 -14.05 -10.72 13.07
C SER A 113 -14.88 -10.07 11.96
N GLU A 114 -15.74 -9.11 12.30
CA GLU A 114 -16.57 -8.39 11.34
C GLU A 114 -15.69 -7.55 10.39
N ILE A 115 -14.77 -6.78 10.95
CA ILE A 115 -13.81 -5.95 10.19
C ILE A 115 -12.95 -6.82 9.28
N PHE A 116 -12.42 -7.93 9.78
CA PHE A 116 -11.59 -8.83 8.99
C PHE A 116 -12.37 -9.45 7.82
N ASN A 117 -13.60 -9.89 8.06
CA ASN A 117 -14.42 -10.49 7.02
C ASN A 117 -14.83 -9.45 5.96
N ALA A 118 -15.19 -8.23 6.37
CA ALA A 118 -15.50 -7.15 5.46
C ALA A 118 -14.29 -6.78 4.57
N LEU A 119 -13.10 -6.68 5.17
CA LEU A 119 -11.87 -6.40 4.43
C LEU A 119 -11.52 -7.51 3.44
N THR A 120 -11.55 -8.76 3.86
CA THR A 120 -11.20 -9.89 2.99
C THR A 120 -12.20 -10.08 1.85
N SER A 121 -13.49 -9.83 2.09
CA SER A 121 -14.50 -9.83 1.05
C SER A 121 -14.25 -8.69 0.04
N ALA A 122 -14.00 -7.47 0.52
CA ALA A 122 -13.71 -6.34 -0.35
C ALA A 122 -12.45 -6.55 -1.21
N VAL A 123 -11.41 -7.17 -0.64
CA VAL A 123 -10.19 -7.52 -1.40
C VAL A 123 -10.50 -8.54 -2.48
N ALA A 124 -11.23 -9.61 -2.16
CA ALA A 124 -11.59 -10.64 -3.14
C ALA A 124 -12.44 -10.06 -4.30
N ASP A 125 -13.39 -9.17 -3.99
CA ASP A 125 -14.20 -8.48 -4.98
C ASP A 125 -13.37 -7.54 -5.87
N ALA A 126 -12.39 -6.85 -5.29
CA ALA A 126 -11.48 -5.97 -6.02
C ALA A 126 -10.55 -6.76 -6.95
N GLU A 127 -9.98 -7.87 -6.48
CA GLU A 127 -9.14 -8.77 -7.28
C GLU A 127 -9.92 -9.36 -8.47
N LYS A 128 -11.18 -9.77 -8.23
CA LYS A 128 -12.05 -10.28 -9.30
C LYS A 128 -12.34 -9.21 -10.36
N ARG A 129 -12.63 -7.97 -9.96
CA ARG A 129 -12.85 -6.86 -10.89
C ARG A 129 -11.58 -6.52 -11.67
N ALA A 130 -10.45 -6.38 -11.00
CA ALA A 130 -9.17 -6.09 -11.65
C ALA A 130 -8.79 -7.15 -12.70
N SER A 131 -9.02 -8.44 -12.40
CA SER A 131 -8.78 -9.53 -13.36
C SER A 131 -9.72 -9.47 -14.57
N SER A 132 -11.00 -9.07 -14.36
CA SER A 132 -11.96 -8.95 -15.46
C SER A 132 -11.66 -7.77 -16.39
N ASP A 133 -11.18 -6.66 -15.83
CA ASP A 133 -10.85 -5.46 -16.58
C ASP A 133 -9.56 -5.65 -17.40
N TYR A 134 -8.57 -6.35 -16.84
CA TYR A 134 -7.31 -6.64 -17.53
C TYR A 134 -7.50 -7.54 -18.76
N ASN A 135 -8.50 -8.42 -18.72
CA ASN A 135 -8.81 -9.32 -19.85
C ASN A 135 -9.69 -8.69 -20.92
N LYS A 136 -10.24 -7.50 -20.71
CA LYS A 136 -11.07 -6.81 -21.71
C LYS A 136 -10.26 -5.99 -22.72
N ASP A 137 -9.04 -5.62 -22.36
CA ASP A 137 -8.16 -4.77 -23.18
C ASP A 137 -7.09 -5.57 -23.93
N LEU A 138 -7.12 -6.92 -23.84
CA LEU A 138 -6.29 -7.88 -24.56
C LEU A 138 -7.10 -8.58 -25.64
#